data_e32cae59aaf8c971678bf8a34408ded4
#
_entry.id   e32cae59aaf8c971678bf8a34408ded4
#
_cell.length_a   1.000
_cell.length_b   1.000
_cell.length_c   1.000
_cell.angle_alpha   90.00
_cell.angle_beta   90.00
_cell.angle_gamma   90.00
#
_symmetry.space_group_name_H-M   'P 1'
#
loop_
_entity.id
_entity.type
_entity.pdbx_description
1 polymer ?
#
loop_
_entity_poly.entity_id
_entity_poly.type
_entity_poly.pdbx_seq_one_letter_code
_entity_poly.pdbx_strand_id
1 'polypeptide(L)'
;MSDLGHVLVLAGGLSYEREVSLRSGRRVSEVLRAAGIDVEARDTDASLVPSILVDPPNAVFVTLHGGAGEDGAIRSVLELLNVPYVGADPDACRVAFDKPTAKAVVRSVGLRTPESVTLPKETFHDLGATVVLGRIVEHLGLPLFVKPARGGSALGASIVRTAEELPAAMVGCFAYGDTALIERYVEGVEVAVSVVDLGQGPVALPAVEIVPDEGVYDYAARYTAGHTEFFAPARLSPKAAAACAETAVTAHTALGLRDISRTDLIVDASGTPFFLEVNVAPGMTETSLLPMSAEAAGQDLGELCATLLQIAATRSRSS
;
A
#
# COMPACT_ATOMS: atom_id res chain seq x y z
N MET A 1 -30.28 4.19 -0.70
CA MET A 1 -28.98 4.86 -0.78
C MET A 1 -29.25 6.33 -1.04
N SER A 2 -28.63 7.25 -0.31
CA SER A 2 -28.69 8.69 -0.62
C SER A 2 -28.07 8.90 -1.99
N ASP A 3 -28.68 9.77 -2.81
CA ASP A 3 -28.16 10.13 -4.13
C ASP A 3 -26.76 10.77 -3.93
N LEU A 4 -25.71 10.03 -4.31
CA LEU A 4 -24.32 10.52 -4.24
C LEU A 4 -24.04 11.59 -5.30
N GLY A 5 -24.96 11.76 -6.29
CA GLY A 5 -24.73 12.64 -7.42
C GLY A 5 -23.53 12.18 -8.27
N HIS A 6 -22.82 13.16 -8.86
CA HIS A 6 -21.65 12.92 -9.71
C HIS A 6 -20.42 12.54 -8.91
N VAL A 7 -19.82 11.38 -9.21
CA VAL A 7 -18.63 10.84 -8.56
C VAL A 7 -17.50 10.68 -9.58
N LEU A 8 -16.29 11.02 -9.17
CA LEU A 8 -15.10 10.88 -10.01
C LEU A 8 -14.24 9.70 -9.52
N VAL A 9 -13.82 8.81 -10.43
CA VAL A 9 -12.80 7.80 -10.20
C VAL A 9 -11.52 8.23 -10.90
N LEU A 10 -10.46 8.50 -10.13
CA LEU A 10 -9.14 8.86 -10.65
C LEU A 10 -8.28 7.62 -10.85
N ALA A 11 -7.82 7.39 -12.09
CA ALA A 11 -7.01 6.26 -12.48
C ALA A 11 -5.95 6.68 -13.50
N GLY A 12 -4.89 5.88 -13.69
CA GLY A 12 -3.81 6.18 -14.63
C GLY A 12 -2.59 6.78 -13.94
N GLY A 13 -2.29 8.04 -14.21
CA GLY A 13 -1.07 8.70 -13.69
C GLY A 13 0.21 8.30 -14.45
N LEU A 14 1.37 8.75 -13.97
CA LEU A 14 2.66 8.57 -14.63
C LEU A 14 3.59 7.57 -13.91
N SER A 15 3.08 6.84 -12.91
CA SER A 15 3.88 5.84 -12.19
C SER A 15 4.12 4.57 -13.03
N TYR A 16 5.09 3.77 -12.62
CA TYR A 16 5.30 2.42 -13.20
C TYR A 16 4.08 1.50 -13.03
N GLU A 17 3.14 1.84 -12.14
CA GLU A 17 1.93 1.09 -11.83
C GLU A 17 0.68 1.58 -12.60
N ARG A 18 0.88 2.42 -13.64
CA ARG A 18 -0.20 2.99 -14.45
C ARG A 18 -1.23 1.96 -14.92
N GLU A 19 -0.79 0.83 -15.47
CA GLU A 19 -1.69 -0.21 -15.98
C GLU A 19 -2.56 -0.83 -14.88
N VAL A 20 -1.98 -1.04 -13.70
CA VAL A 20 -2.72 -1.53 -12.53
C VAL A 20 -3.76 -0.50 -12.07
N SER A 21 -3.38 0.78 -12.08
CA SER A 21 -4.26 1.90 -11.76
C SER A 21 -5.45 1.97 -12.71
N LEU A 22 -5.23 1.88 -14.02
CA LEU A 22 -6.29 1.89 -15.03
C LEU A 22 -7.25 0.69 -14.87
N ARG A 23 -6.72 -0.50 -14.58
CA ARG A 23 -7.54 -1.69 -14.30
C ARG A 23 -8.35 -1.54 -13.02
N SER A 24 -7.74 -1.05 -11.95
CA SER A 24 -8.42 -0.75 -10.67
C SER A 24 -9.54 0.27 -10.87
N GLY A 25 -9.26 1.37 -11.57
CA GLY A 25 -10.25 2.42 -11.86
C GLY A 25 -11.41 1.92 -12.70
N ARG A 26 -11.15 1.08 -13.71
CA ARG A 26 -12.21 0.44 -14.52
C ARG A 26 -13.12 -0.39 -13.64
N ARG A 27 -12.55 -1.31 -12.84
CA ARG A 27 -13.34 -2.18 -11.97
C ARG A 27 -14.17 -1.40 -10.94
N VAL A 28 -13.57 -0.41 -10.26
CA VAL A 28 -14.30 0.44 -9.31
C VAL A 28 -15.44 1.17 -10.01
N SER A 29 -15.20 1.73 -11.21
CA SER A 29 -16.24 2.41 -11.99
C SER A 29 -17.38 1.46 -12.41
N GLU A 30 -17.06 0.23 -12.78
CA GLU A 30 -18.05 -0.78 -13.18
C GLU A 30 -18.94 -1.20 -11.98
N VAL A 31 -18.35 -1.50 -10.82
CA VAL A 31 -19.14 -1.91 -9.64
C VAL A 31 -19.97 -0.76 -9.08
N LEU A 32 -19.48 0.48 -9.13
CA LEU A 32 -20.24 1.66 -8.71
C LEU A 32 -21.42 1.95 -9.66
N ARG A 33 -21.21 1.85 -10.98
CA ARG A 33 -22.31 1.98 -11.96
C ARG A 33 -23.35 0.89 -11.81
N ALA A 34 -22.92 -0.34 -11.53
CA ALA A 34 -23.84 -1.44 -11.23
C ALA A 34 -24.67 -1.18 -9.96
N ALA A 35 -24.13 -0.44 -8.99
CA ALA A 35 -24.83 0.05 -7.81
C ALA A 35 -25.71 1.30 -8.07
N GLY A 36 -25.80 1.77 -9.33
CA GLY A 36 -26.65 2.90 -9.73
C GLY A 36 -26.05 4.28 -9.45
N ILE A 37 -24.74 4.38 -9.28
CA ILE A 37 -24.02 5.64 -9.03
C ILE A 37 -23.55 6.23 -10.38
N ASP A 38 -23.73 7.54 -10.57
CA ASP A 38 -23.19 8.27 -11.71
C ASP A 38 -21.68 8.47 -11.56
N VAL A 39 -20.89 7.78 -12.41
CA VAL A 39 -19.44 7.71 -12.30
C VAL A 39 -18.75 8.20 -13.57
N GLU A 40 -17.92 9.22 -13.45
CA GLU A 40 -16.92 9.59 -14.44
C GLU A 40 -15.57 8.98 -14.06
N ALA A 41 -14.88 8.33 -15.02
CA ALA A 41 -13.50 7.86 -14.84
C ALA A 41 -12.54 8.80 -15.58
N ARG A 42 -11.49 9.28 -14.91
CA ARG A 42 -10.51 10.21 -15.49
C ARG A 42 -9.09 9.86 -15.12
N ASP A 43 -8.19 10.23 -16.01
CA ASP A 43 -6.74 10.23 -15.76
C ASP A 43 -6.31 11.56 -15.09
N THR A 44 -5.12 11.56 -14.49
CA THR A 44 -4.47 12.74 -13.94
C THR A 44 -3.64 13.43 -15.03
N ASP A 45 -4.26 14.39 -15.69
CA ASP A 45 -3.61 15.22 -16.71
C ASP A 45 -3.89 16.73 -16.46
N ALA A 46 -3.36 17.60 -17.32
CA ALA A 46 -3.49 19.03 -17.21
C ALA A 46 -4.95 19.55 -17.28
N SER A 47 -5.89 18.74 -17.76
CA SER A 47 -7.31 19.09 -17.84
C SER A 47 -8.09 18.78 -16.56
N LEU A 48 -7.53 17.96 -15.66
CA LEU A 48 -8.23 17.50 -14.44
C LEU A 48 -8.67 18.67 -13.55
N VAL A 49 -7.75 19.54 -13.14
CA VAL A 49 -8.06 20.67 -12.26
C VAL A 49 -9.05 21.64 -12.88
N PRO A 50 -8.85 22.08 -14.16
CA PRO A 50 -9.85 22.94 -14.83
C PRO A 50 -11.25 22.30 -14.90
N SER A 51 -11.36 21.00 -15.13
CA SER A 51 -12.68 20.34 -15.20
C SER A 51 -13.37 20.29 -13.84
N ILE A 52 -12.62 19.96 -12.78
CA ILE A 52 -13.17 19.94 -11.40
C ILE A 52 -13.66 21.33 -10.98
N LEU A 53 -12.97 22.40 -11.41
CA LEU A 53 -13.41 23.78 -11.13
C LEU A 53 -14.70 24.15 -11.85
N VAL A 54 -14.98 23.58 -13.02
CA VAL A 54 -16.23 23.81 -13.80
C VAL A 54 -17.37 22.96 -13.28
N ASP A 55 -17.12 21.69 -13.01
CA ASP A 55 -18.10 20.72 -12.53
C ASP A 55 -17.51 19.87 -11.41
N PRO A 56 -17.57 20.36 -10.15
CA PRO A 56 -16.97 19.70 -9.01
C PRO A 56 -17.73 18.40 -8.65
N PRO A 57 -17.05 17.26 -8.57
CA PRO A 57 -17.67 16.01 -8.14
C PRO A 57 -18.05 16.05 -6.65
N ASN A 58 -19.05 15.28 -6.28
CA ASN A 58 -19.48 15.18 -4.88
C ASN A 58 -18.49 14.41 -4.03
N ALA A 59 -17.77 13.44 -4.64
CA ALA A 59 -16.64 12.73 -4.03
C ALA A 59 -15.75 12.11 -5.11
N VAL A 60 -14.51 11.84 -4.72
CA VAL A 60 -13.50 11.20 -5.58
C VAL A 60 -13.07 9.87 -4.99
N PHE A 61 -13.04 8.82 -5.82
CA PHE A 61 -12.37 7.56 -5.49
C PHE A 61 -10.99 7.54 -6.16
N VAL A 62 -9.93 7.53 -5.35
CA VAL A 62 -8.55 7.55 -5.86
C VAL A 62 -8.06 6.12 -6.04
N THR A 63 -7.90 5.67 -7.29
CA THR A 63 -7.33 4.35 -7.65
C THR A 63 -5.95 4.46 -8.29
N LEU A 64 -5.28 5.60 -8.09
CA LEU A 64 -3.90 5.81 -8.52
C LEU A 64 -2.96 4.97 -7.64
N HIS A 65 -1.97 4.32 -8.27
CA HIS A 65 -0.97 3.52 -7.58
C HIS A 65 0.42 4.07 -7.81
N GLY A 66 1.27 3.95 -6.78
CA GLY A 66 2.64 4.46 -6.77
C GLY A 66 2.75 5.98 -6.84
N GLY A 67 3.93 6.52 -6.59
CA GLY A 67 4.26 7.94 -6.73
C GLY A 67 3.20 8.88 -6.19
N ALA A 68 2.77 9.86 -6.98
CA ALA A 68 1.80 10.88 -6.62
C ALA A 68 0.41 10.34 -6.21
N GLY A 69 0.10 9.09 -6.54
CA GLY A 69 -1.14 8.42 -6.11
C GLY A 69 -1.13 8.03 -4.64
N GLU A 70 0.06 7.79 -4.06
CA GLU A 70 0.21 7.25 -2.71
C GLU A 70 0.98 8.18 -1.76
N ASP A 71 1.78 9.13 -2.27
CA ASP A 71 2.61 10.04 -1.47
C ASP A 71 1.85 11.26 -0.91
N GLY A 72 0.55 11.37 -1.17
CA GLY A 72 -0.32 12.46 -0.73
C GLY A 72 -0.43 13.62 -1.72
N ALA A 73 0.32 13.65 -2.82
CA ALA A 73 0.32 14.79 -3.74
C ALA A 73 -1.06 15.05 -4.37
N ILE A 74 -1.69 14.03 -4.96
CA ILE A 74 -3.03 14.19 -5.57
C ILE A 74 -4.08 14.56 -4.52
N ARG A 75 -3.99 14.01 -3.31
CA ARG A 75 -4.91 14.32 -2.22
C ARG A 75 -4.77 15.78 -1.75
N SER A 76 -3.53 16.29 -1.70
CA SER A 76 -3.29 17.73 -1.44
C SER A 76 -3.96 18.63 -2.48
N VAL A 77 -3.94 18.23 -3.77
CA VAL A 77 -4.63 18.98 -4.83
C VAL A 77 -6.15 18.92 -4.63
N LEU A 78 -6.72 17.76 -4.29
CA LEU A 78 -8.15 17.64 -4.02
C LEU A 78 -8.58 18.50 -2.81
N GLU A 79 -7.75 18.58 -1.76
CA GLU A 79 -8.00 19.47 -0.62
C GLU A 79 -7.98 20.95 -1.01
N LEU A 80 -7.02 21.39 -1.84
CA LEU A 80 -6.99 22.75 -2.38
C LEU A 80 -8.23 23.10 -3.20
N LEU A 81 -8.85 22.09 -3.84
CA LEU A 81 -10.08 22.25 -4.60
C LEU A 81 -11.34 22.06 -3.73
N ASN A 82 -11.19 21.78 -2.44
CA ASN A 82 -12.29 21.46 -1.52
C ASN A 82 -13.16 20.28 -2.02
N VAL A 83 -12.56 19.27 -2.63
CA VAL A 83 -13.24 18.09 -3.15
C VAL A 83 -13.04 16.92 -2.19
N PRO A 84 -14.11 16.33 -1.64
CA PRO A 84 -14.03 15.14 -0.80
C PRO A 84 -13.48 13.93 -1.55
N TYR A 85 -12.72 13.07 -0.88
CA TYR A 85 -12.15 11.86 -1.49
C TYR A 85 -12.07 10.70 -0.49
N VAL A 86 -12.04 9.48 -1.04
CA VAL A 86 -11.80 8.24 -0.30
C VAL A 86 -10.30 8.07 -0.05
N GLY A 87 -9.94 7.69 1.17
CA GLY A 87 -8.58 7.37 1.59
C GLY A 87 -7.99 8.37 2.58
N ALA A 88 -6.77 8.09 3.01
CA ALA A 88 -6.04 8.86 4.01
C ALA A 88 -5.73 10.28 3.54
N ASP A 89 -5.55 11.21 4.48
CA ASP A 89 -5.13 12.57 4.17
C ASP A 89 -3.67 12.64 3.65
N PRO A 90 -3.25 13.79 3.09
CA PRO A 90 -1.93 13.94 2.50
C PRO A 90 -0.78 13.69 3.47
N ASP A 91 -0.90 14.08 4.73
CA ASP A 91 0.17 13.92 5.72
C ASP A 91 0.33 12.47 6.12
N ALA A 92 -0.77 11.78 6.39
CA ALA A 92 -0.77 10.34 6.65
C ALA A 92 -0.23 9.54 5.46
N CYS A 93 -0.58 9.92 4.22
CA CYS A 93 -0.02 9.33 3.01
C CYS A 93 1.49 9.49 2.93
N ARG A 94 2.03 10.68 3.19
CA ARG A 94 3.48 10.94 3.19
C ARG A 94 4.22 10.06 4.20
N VAL A 95 3.66 9.93 5.41
CA VAL A 95 4.22 9.07 6.46
C VAL A 95 4.18 7.60 6.05
N ALA A 96 3.04 7.12 5.55
CA ALA A 96 2.85 5.73 5.16
C ALA A 96 3.70 5.32 3.95
N PHE A 97 3.87 6.22 2.97
CA PHE A 97 4.63 5.96 1.74
C PHE A 97 6.15 5.86 1.99
N ASP A 98 6.66 6.52 3.05
CA ASP A 98 8.05 6.43 3.49
C ASP A 98 8.20 5.26 4.47
N LYS A 99 8.65 4.10 3.97
CA LYS A 99 8.74 2.86 4.76
C LYS A 99 9.55 3.02 6.07
N PRO A 100 10.73 3.67 6.08
CA PRO A 100 11.46 3.93 7.31
C PRO A 100 10.67 4.73 8.33
N THR A 101 9.96 5.78 7.89
CA THR A 101 9.12 6.60 8.76
C THR A 101 7.93 5.82 9.28
N ALA A 102 7.21 5.10 8.42
CA ALA A 102 6.10 4.24 8.83
C ALA A 102 6.56 3.19 9.86
N LYS A 103 7.71 2.54 9.63
CA LYS A 103 8.31 1.58 10.57
C LYS A 103 8.68 2.21 11.92
N ALA A 104 9.16 3.45 11.93
CA ALA A 104 9.45 4.17 13.17
C ALA A 104 8.17 4.45 13.95
N VAL A 105 7.10 4.89 13.29
CA VAL A 105 5.79 5.13 13.90
C VAL A 105 5.21 3.84 14.49
N VAL A 106 5.11 2.77 13.71
CA VAL A 106 4.50 1.52 14.20
C VAL A 106 5.33 0.88 15.31
N ARG A 107 6.66 1.04 15.30
CA ARG A 107 7.53 0.59 16.38
C ARG A 107 7.27 1.36 17.67
N SER A 108 6.95 2.66 17.59
CA SER A 108 6.66 3.48 18.77
C SER A 108 5.39 3.06 19.52
N VAL A 109 4.48 2.36 18.84
CA VAL A 109 3.26 1.78 19.43
C VAL A 109 3.40 0.28 19.73
N GLY A 110 4.63 -0.25 19.71
CA GLY A 110 4.92 -1.62 20.14
C GLY A 110 4.80 -2.69 19.05
N LEU A 111 4.51 -2.33 17.78
CA LEU A 111 4.47 -3.31 16.71
C LEU A 111 5.87 -3.77 16.30
N ARG A 112 5.99 -5.04 15.95
CA ARG A 112 7.25 -5.60 15.45
C ARG A 112 7.45 -5.29 13.98
N THR A 113 8.68 -4.97 13.63
CA THR A 113 9.12 -4.77 12.26
C THR A 113 10.57 -5.28 12.14
N PRO A 114 11.03 -5.76 10.98
CA PRO A 114 12.40 -6.20 10.82
C PRO A 114 13.39 -5.12 11.24
N GLU A 115 14.46 -5.53 11.91
CA GLU A 115 15.60 -4.64 12.19
C GLU A 115 16.19 -4.13 10.89
N SER A 116 16.53 -2.85 10.81
CA SER A 116 16.87 -2.24 9.53
C SER A 116 17.81 -1.06 9.66
N VAL A 117 18.54 -0.82 8.57
CA VAL A 117 19.36 0.37 8.33
C VAL A 117 18.82 1.08 7.10
N THR A 118 18.74 2.40 7.17
CA THR A 118 18.27 3.24 6.05
C THR A 118 19.36 4.24 5.70
N LEU A 119 19.83 4.22 4.46
CA LEU A 119 20.90 5.10 3.99
C LEU A 119 20.62 5.62 2.58
N PRO A 120 20.81 6.93 2.34
CA PRO A 120 20.80 7.50 1.02
C PRO A 120 22.05 7.08 0.23
N LYS A 121 21.97 7.07 -1.10
CA LYS A 121 23.06 6.65 -1.99
C LYS A 121 24.34 7.48 -1.80
N GLU A 122 24.19 8.76 -1.49
CA GLU A 122 25.31 9.69 -1.26
C GLU A 122 26.19 9.21 -0.10
N THR A 123 25.62 8.60 0.93
CA THR A 123 26.37 8.07 2.08
C THR A 123 27.42 7.05 1.64
N PHE A 124 27.09 6.19 0.68
CA PHE A 124 28.01 5.18 0.15
C PHE A 124 29.12 5.79 -0.71
N HIS A 125 28.81 6.86 -1.42
CA HIS A 125 29.79 7.63 -2.18
C HIS A 125 30.76 8.36 -1.24
N ASP A 126 30.25 9.04 -0.21
CA ASP A 126 31.03 9.92 0.65
C ASP A 126 31.88 9.15 1.69
N LEU A 127 31.36 8.04 2.22
CA LEU A 127 32.01 7.28 3.30
C LEU A 127 32.72 6.00 2.82
N GLY A 128 32.58 5.65 1.53
CA GLY A 128 33.17 4.44 0.95
C GLY A 128 32.27 3.21 1.10
N ALA A 129 31.69 2.77 0.00
CA ALA A 129 30.68 1.71 -0.04
C ALA A 129 31.13 0.40 0.63
N THR A 130 32.36 -0.07 0.35
CA THR A 130 32.86 -1.35 0.85
C THR A 130 32.82 -1.45 2.38
N VAL A 131 33.28 -0.40 3.07
CA VAL A 131 33.33 -0.39 4.54
C VAL A 131 31.91 -0.29 5.12
N VAL A 132 31.08 0.59 4.57
CA VAL A 132 29.69 0.76 5.03
C VAL A 132 28.89 -0.53 4.84
N LEU A 133 28.97 -1.18 3.67
CA LEU A 133 28.27 -2.45 3.42
C LEU A 133 28.75 -3.57 4.35
N GLY A 134 30.06 -3.68 4.60
CA GLY A 134 30.59 -4.64 5.56
C GLY A 134 30.03 -4.45 6.97
N ARG A 135 29.92 -3.20 7.43
CA ARG A 135 29.34 -2.88 8.76
C ARG A 135 27.85 -3.17 8.83
N ILE A 136 27.10 -3.01 7.72
CA ILE A 136 25.68 -3.38 7.67
C ILE A 136 25.53 -4.89 7.84
N VAL A 137 26.32 -5.70 7.12
CA VAL A 137 26.30 -7.17 7.24
C VAL A 137 26.67 -7.61 8.66
N GLU A 138 27.69 -7.01 9.28
CA GLU A 138 28.06 -7.31 10.66
C GLU A 138 26.96 -6.97 11.67
N HIS A 139 26.23 -5.87 11.44
CA HIS A 139 25.18 -5.39 12.37
C HIS A 139 23.89 -6.17 12.25
N LEU A 140 23.39 -6.36 11.01
CA LEU A 140 22.10 -7.00 10.76
C LEU A 140 22.19 -8.52 10.62
N GLY A 141 23.34 -9.06 10.21
CA GLY A 141 23.50 -10.46 9.82
C GLY A 141 22.93 -10.75 8.43
N LEU A 142 23.06 -11.97 7.98
CA LEU A 142 22.51 -12.47 6.71
C LEU A 142 21.45 -13.56 7.00
N PRO A 143 20.45 -13.74 6.13
CA PRO A 143 20.18 -12.97 4.90
C PRO A 143 19.58 -11.60 5.18
N LEU A 144 19.68 -10.71 4.17
CA LEU A 144 19.10 -9.35 4.20
C LEU A 144 18.03 -9.22 3.12
N PHE A 145 17.12 -8.26 3.31
CA PHE A 145 16.20 -7.80 2.29
C PHE A 145 16.48 -6.33 1.99
N VAL A 146 16.81 -6.02 0.74
CA VAL A 146 17.13 -4.67 0.27
C VAL A 146 16.00 -4.17 -0.59
N LYS A 147 15.50 -2.95 -0.33
CA LYS A 147 14.44 -2.32 -1.11
C LYS A 147 14.54 -0.79 -1.07
N PRO A 148 13.96 -0.06 -2.04
CA PRO A 148 13.83 1.40 -1.95
C PRO A 148 12.99 1.80 -0.73
N ALA A 149 13.39 2.89 -0.06
CA ALA A 149 12.65 3.45 1.07
C ALA A 149 11.24 3.90 0.69
N ARG A 150 11.05 4.33 -0.57
CA ARG A 150 9.77 4.75 -1.16
C ARG A 150 9.51 3.98 -2.43
N GLY A 151 8.24 3.81 -2.79
CA GLY A 151 7.81 3.08 -3.98
C GLY A 151 7.00 1.84 -3.65
N GLY A 152 6.39 1.25 -4.69
CA GLY A 152 5.50 0.10 -4.62
C GLY A 152 5.99 -1.09 -5.47
N SER A 153 5.17 -2.14 -5.53
CA SER A 153 5.31 -3.30 -6.42
C SER A 153 6.66 -4.03 -6.35
N ALA A 154 7.37 -3.94 -5.22
CA ALA A 154 8.68 -4.57 -5.00
C ALA A 154 9.75 -4.23 -6.05
N LEU A 155 9.61 -3.11 -6.79
CA LEU A 155 10.61 -2.64 -7.76
C LEU A 155 11.92 -2.32 -7.03
N GLY A 156 13.03 -2.90 -7.52
CA GLY A 156 14.36 -2.75 -6.92
C GLY A 156 14.54 -3.50 -5.59
N ALA A 157 13.61 -4.38 -5.21
CA ALA A 157 13.73 -5.22 -4.04
C ALA A 157 14.47 -6.53 -4.34
N SER A 158 15.28 -7.00 -3.39
CA SER A 158 16.00 -8.27 -3.52
C SER A 158 16.40 -8.87 -2.17
N ILE A 159 16.47 -10.20 -2.11
CA ILE A 159 17.07 -10.95 -1.01
C ILE A 159 18.58 -11.05 -1.26
N VAL A 160 19.35 -10.78 -0.21
CA VAL A 160 20.82 -10.90 -0.19
C VAL A 160 21.19 -12.01 0.77
N ARG A 161 21.74 -13.08 0.25
CA ARG A 161 22.13 -14.27 1.04
C ARG A 161 23.59 -14.28 1.41
N THR A 162 24.43 -13.64 0.60
CA THR A 162 25.87 -13.51 0.86
C THR A 162 26.31 -12.04 0.81
N ALA A 163 27.43 -11.71 1.45
CA ALA A 163 27.93 -10.34 1.48
C ALA A 163 28.31 -9.82 0.08
N GLU A 164 28.73 -10.73 -0.81
CA GLU A 164 29.13 -10.44 -2.20
C GLU A 164 27.95 -10.01 -3.06
N GLU A 165 26.71 -10.41 -2.73
CA GLU A 165 25.51 -10.02 -3.45
C GLU A 165 25.06 -8.60 -3.10
N LEU A 166 25.43 -8.08 -1.91
CA LEU A 166 24.90 -6.81 -1.40
C LEU A 166 25.19 -5.60 -2.32
N PRO A 167 26.41 -5.44 -2.90
CA PRO A 167 26.64 -4.33 -3.83
C PRO A 167 25.72 -4.32 -5.04
N ALA A 168 25.46 -5.49 -5.64
CA ALA A 168 24.55 -5.59 -6.78
C ALA A 168 23.09 -5.28 -6.38
N ALA A 169 22.65 -5.75 -5.23
CA ALA A 169 21.34 -5.43 -4.67
C ALA A 169 21.16 -3.92 -4.43
N MET A 170 22.20 -3.24 -3.93
CA MET A 170 22.18 -1.79 -3.73
C MET A 170 22.06 -1.03 -5.06
N VAL A 171 22.77 -1.45 -6.11
CA VAL A 171 22.65 -0.85 -7.44
C VAL A 171 21.23 -1.01 -7.98
N GLY A 172 20.64 -2.22 -7.86
CA GLY A 172 19.26 -2.48 -8.25
C GLY A 172 18.25 -1.62 -7.47
N CYS A 173 18.45 -1.46 -6.17
CA CYS A 173 17.64 -0.61 -5.32
C CYS A 173 17.70 0.86 -5.75
N PHE A 174 18.89 1.39 -5.97
CA PHE A 174 19.10 2.79 -6.38
C PHE A 174 18.65 3.12 -7.81
N ALA A 175 18.30 2.13 -8.62
CA ALA A 175 17.64 2.36 -9.89
C ALA A 175 16.19 2.88 -9.72
N TYR A 176 15.57 2.67 -8.55
CA TYR A 176 14.19 3.02 -8.27
C TYR A 176 14.01 4.03 -7.12
N GLY A 177 15.08 4.42 -6.44
CA GLY A 177 15.01 5.41 -5.37
C GLY A 177 16.38 5.81 -4.86
N ASP A 178 16.48 6.99 -4.27
CA ASP A 178 17.75 7.54 -3.78
C ASP A 178 18.11 7.09 -2.35
N THR A 179 17.22 6.37 -1.69
CA THR A 179 17.41 5.88 -0.31
C THR A 179 17.08 4.40 -0.26
N ALA A 180 18.01 3.60 0.24
CA ALA A 180 17.84 2.18 0.46
C ALA A 180 17.40 1.90 1.89
N LEU A 181 16.42 1.01 2.04
CA LEU A 181 16.05 0.35 3.28
C LEU A 181 16.59 -1.08 3.22
N ILE A 182 17.51 -1.40 4.13
CA ILE A 182 18.15 -2.70 4.24
C ILE A 182 17.67 -3.33 5.54
N GLU A 183 16.99 -4.45 5.43
CA GLU A 183 16.34 -5.12 6.55
C GLU A 183 16.96 -6.50 6.81
N ARG A 184 16.99 -6.93 8.07
CA ARG A 184 17.16 -8.35 8.37
C ARG A 184 16.01 -9.13 7.72
N TYR A 185 16.32 -10.14 6.96
CA TYR A 185 15.29 -11.00 6.36
C TYR A 185 14.53 -11.77 7.46
N VAL A 186 13.23 -11.73 7.40
CA VAL A 186 12.34 -12.51 8.28
C VAL A 186 11.76 -13.64 7.47
N GLU A 187 12.07 -14.87 7.88
CA GLU A 187 11.48 -16.06 7.28
C GLU A 187 10.09 -16.30 7.85
N GLY A 188 9.11 -16.57 6.99
CA GLY A 188 7.74 -16.80 7.42
C GLY A 188 6.72 -16.80 6.29
N VAL A 189 5.45 -16.76 6.66
CA VAL A 189 4.31 -16.68 5.74
C VAL A 189 4.04 -15.22 5.42
N GLU A 190 4.07 -14.85 4.14
CA GLU A 190 3.69 -13.52 3.70
C GLU A 190 2.16 -13.38 3.66
N VAL A 191 1.63 -12.36 4.32
CA VAL A 191 0.20 -12.07 4.34
C VAL A 191 -0.08 -10.59 4.17
N ALA A 192 -1.19 -10.28 3.52
CA ALA A 192 -1.73 -8.94 3.42
C ALA A 192 -3.04 -8.84 4.19
N VAL A 193 -3.17 -7.81 5.03
CA VAL A 193 -4.38 -7.55 5.80
C VAL A 193 -4.95 -6.20 5.38
N SER A 194 -6.12 -6.23 4.76
CA SER A 194 -6.85 -5.01 4.43
C SER A 194 -7.63 -4.52 5.65
N VAL A 195 -7.62 -3.20 5.87
CA VAL A 195 -8.38 -2.53 6.91
C VAL A 195 -9.37 -1.60 6.23
N VAL A 196 -10.63 -1.63 6.66
CA VAL A 196 -11.70 -0.75 6.21
C VAL A 196 -12.31 -0.03 7.40
N ASP A 197 -12.64 1.26 7.24
CA ASP A 197 -13.43 2.02 8.21
C ASP A 197 -14.69 2.54 7.52
N LEU A 198 -15.82 1.96 7.89
CA LEU A 198 -17.16 2.31 7.38
C LEU A 198 -17.90 3.23 8.36
N GLY A 199 -17.16 4.08 9.10
CA GLY A 199 -17.72 5.08 10.01
C GLY A 199 -17.98 4.58 11.43
N GLN A 200 -17.56 3.34 11.76
CA GLN A 200 -17.69 2.76 13.11
C GLN A 200 -16.33 2.38 13.72
N GLY A 201 -15.26 2.85 13.11
CA GLY A 201 -13.88 2.53 13.44
C GLY A 201 -13.28 1.47 12.51
N PRO A 202 -11.93 1.42 12.43
CA PRO A 202 -11.23 0.53 11.51
C PRO A 202 -11.39 -0.94 11.88
N VAL A 203 -11.71 -1.76 10.90
CA VAL A 203 -11.88 -3.22 11.03
C VAL A 203 -10.97 -3.93 10.02
N ALA A 204 -10.22 -4.92 10.49
CA ALA A 204 -9.44 -5.77 9.62
C ALA A 204 -10.34 -6.79 8.90
N LEU A 205 -10.21 -6.90 7.60
CA LEU A 205 -10.77 -7.98 6.80
C LEU A 205 -9.91 -9.25 6.93
N PRO A 206 -10.41 -10.43 6.54
CA PRO A 206 -9.62 -11.66 6.54
C PRO A 206 -8.28 -11.49 5.82
N ALA A 207 -7.19 -11.92 6.45
CA ALA A 207 -5.87 -11.88 5.84
C ALA A 207 -5.83 -12.72 4.57
N VAL A 208 -5.09 -12.26 3.57
CA VAL A 208 -4.78 -13.01 2.35
C VAL A 208 -3.34 -13.49 2.44
N GLU A 209 -3.13 -14.80 2.34
CA GLU A 209 -1.78 -15.41 2.24
C GLU A 209 -1.30 -15.34 0.81
N ILE A 210 -0.02 -15.01 0.64
CA ILE A 210 0.64 -14.81 -0.63
C ILE A 210 1.72 -15.88 -0.77
N VAL A 211 1.62 -16.73 -1.78
CA VAL A 211 2.54 -17.83 -2.03
C VAL A 211 3.13 -17.70 -3.43
N PRO A 212 4.25 -16.98 -3.60
CA PRO A 212 4.90 -16.87 -4.89
C PRO A 212 5.62 -18.17 -5.27
N ASP A 213 5.61 -18.56 -6.55
CA ASP A 213 6.27 -19.78 -7.05
C ASP A 213 7.78 -19.79 -6.80
N GLU A 214 8.45 -18.63 -6.88
CA GLU A 214 9.89 -18.49 -6.74
C GLU A 214 10.34 -17.90 -5.38
N GLY A 215 9.49 -17.94 -4.38
CA GLY A 215 9.83 -17.58 -3.00
C GLY A 215 9.96 -16.06 -2.72
N VAL A 216 9.77 -15.19 -3.72
CA VAL A 216 9.74 -13.72 -3.56
C VAL A 216 8.55 -13.15 -4.29
N TYR A 217 7.73 -12.38 -3.58
CA TYR A 217 6.60 -11.66 -4.18
C TYR A 217 7.08 -10.37 -4.84
N ASP A 218 7.86 -10.51 -5.91
CA ASP A 218 8.40 -9.42 -6.72
C ASP A 218 7.38 -8.88 -7.74
N TYR A 219 7.83 -7.97 -8.61
CA TYR A 219 6.98 -7.37 -9.65
C TYR A 219 6.39 -8.41 -10.60
N ALA A 220 7.17 -9.39 -11.03
CA ALA A 220 6.72 -10.45 -11.94
C ALA A 220 5.68 -11.34 -11.25
N ALA A 221 5.93 -11.74 -10.01
CA ALA A 221 5.00 -12.55 -9.20
C ALA A 221 3.67 -11.81 -8.93
N ARG A 222 3.68 -10.47 -8.84
CA ARG A 222 2.48 -9.65 -8.60
C ARG A 222 1.58 -9.51 -9.82
N TYR A 223 2.16 -9.44 -11.03
CA TYR A 223 1.43 -9.03 -12.24
C TYR A 223 1.39 -10.06 -13.36
N THR A 224 2.07 -11.20 -13.19
CA THR A 224 2.00 -12.32 -14.13
C THR A 224 1.06 -13.40 -13.60
N ALA A 225 0.01 -13.69 -14.35
CA ALA A 225 -0.97 -14.70 -13.95
C ALA A 225 -0.32 -16.08 -13.79
N GLY A 226 -0.64 -16.76 -12.68
CA GLY A 226 -0.15 -18.11 -12.38
C GLY A 226 1.19 -18.16 -11.64
N HIS A 227 1.86 -17.03 -11.40
CA HIS A 227 3.13 -16.98 -10.65
C HIS A 227 2.96 -16.82 -9.12
N THR A 228 1.75 -16.68 -8.66
CA THR A 228 1.44 -16.56 -7.23
C THR A 228 0.10 -17.19 -6.93
N GLU A 229 0.05 -18.02 -5.90
CA GLU A 229 -1.19 -18.51 -5.33
C GLU A 229 -1.62 -17.61 -4.16
N PHE A 230 -2.93 -17.40 -4.02
CA PHE A 230 -3.52 -16.62 -2.95
C PHE A 230 -4.54 -17.47 -2.18
N PHE A 231 -4.49 -17.39 -0.84
CA PHE A 231 -5.47 -18.05 0.02
C PHE A 231 -6.17 -17.00 0.87
N ALA A 232 -7.48 -16.86 0.69
CA ALA A 232 -8.35 -15.94 1.42
C ALA A 232 -9.53 -16.73 2.03
N PRO A 233 -9.60 -16.89 3.37
CA PRO A 233 -8.63 -16.41 4.37
C PRO A 233 -7.29 -17.18 4.34
N ALA A 234 -6.24 -16.51 4.85
CA ALA A 234 -4.90 -17.09 5.00
C ALA A 234 -4.91 -18.35 5.87
N ARG A 235 -4.05 -19.30 5.56
CA ARG A 235 -3.91 -20.61 6.26
C ARG A 235 -3.11 -20.46 7.57
N LEU A 236 -3.47 -19.48 8.38
CA LEU A 236 -2.87 -19.22 9.68
C LEU A 236 -3.63 -19.92 10.82
N SER A 237 -2.95 -20.12 11.94
CA SER A 237 -3.67 -20.49 13.17
C SER A 237 -4.60 -19.34 13.60
N PRO A 238 -5.72 -19.62 14.31
CA PRO A 238 -6.63 -18.56 14.78
C PRO A 238 -5.92 -17.47 15.59
N LYS A 239 -4.91 -17.85 16.38
CA LYS A 239 -4.11 -16.91 17.18
C LYS A 239 -3.26 -16.00 16.29
N ALA A 240 -2.59 -16.54 15.28
CA ALA A 240 -1.77 -15.77 14.35
C ALA A 240 -2.65 -14.86 13.47
N ALA A 241 -3.79 -15.33 13.01
CA ALA A 241 -4.74 -14.51 12.24
C ALA A 241 -5.26 -13.32 13.06
N ALA A 242 -5.62 -13.54 14.34
CA ALA A 242 -6.02 -12.47 15.25
C ALA A 242 -4.89 -11.46 15.49
N ALA A 243 -3.64 -11.92 15.66
CA ALA A 243 -2.48 -11.06 15.83
C ALA A 243 -2.20 -10.21 14.57
N CYS A 244 -2.38 -10.78 13.36
CA CYS A 244 -2.26 -10.03 12.11
C CYS A 244 -3.34 -8.95 11.99
N ALA A 245 -4.59 -9.27 12.32
CA ALA A 245 -5.70 -8.32 12.32
C ALA A 245 -5.44 -7.15 13.29
N GLU A 246 -5.04 -7.45 14.53
CA GLU A 246 -4.69 -6.44 15.54
C GLU A 246 -3.51 -5.57 15.07
N THR A 247 -2.47 -6.18 14.49
CA THR A 247 -1.31 -5.45 13.94
C THR A 247 -1.73 -4.49 12.85
N ALA A 248 -2.58 -4.91 11.91
CA ALA A 248 -3.02 -4.08 10.79
C ALA A 248 -3.89 -2.91 11.26
N VAL A 249 -4.84 -3.14 12.18
CA VAL A 249 -5.68 -2.08 12.75
C VAL A 249 -4.85 -1.09 13.56
N THR A 250 -3.90 -1.59 14.35
CA THR A 250 -2.98 -0.73 15.12
C THR A 250 -2.10 0.11 14.21
N ALA A 251 -1.55 -0.47 13.13
CA ALA A 251 -0.74 0.26 12.15
C ALA A 251 -1.58 1.33 11.44
N HIS A 252 -2.79 0.97 10.98
CA HIS A 252 -3.74 1.90 10.35
C HIS A 252 -4.00 3.12 11.24
N THR A 253 -4.32 2.88 12.51
CA THR A 253 -4.62 3.93 13.48
C THR A 253 -3.39 4.78 13.82
N ALA A 254 -2.25 4.14 14.09
CA ALA A 254 -1.02 4.84 14.48
C ALA A 254 -0.45 5.74 13.36
N LEU A 255 -0.66 5.33 12.11
CA LEU A 255 -0.26 6.11 10.93
C LEU A 255 -1.28 7.17 10.52
N GLY A 256 -2.38 7.34 11.27
CA GLY A 256 -3.43 8.31 10.97
C GLY A 256 -4.21 8.00 9.69
N LEU A 257 -4.27 6.73 9.29
CA LEU A 257 -4.99 6.33 8.07
C LEU A 257 -6.50 6.35 8.32
N ARG A 258 -7.25 6.44 7.23
CA ARG A 258 -8.72 6.40 7.24
C ARG A 258 -9.24 5.65 6.02
N ASP A 259 -10.50 5.26 6.06
CA ASP A 259 -11.26 4.60 5.01
C ASP A 259 -10.74 3.21 4.66
N ILE A 260 -9.63 3.14 3.96
CA ILE A 260 -9.02 1.89 3.50
C ILE A 260 -7.49 1.93 3.60
N SER A 261 -6.91 0.80 3.95
CA SER A 261 -5.48 0.53 3.79
C SER A 261 -5.23 -0.97 3.64
N ARG A 262 -4.01 -1.35 3.25
CA ARG A 262 -3.54 -2.74 3.30
C ARG A 262 -2.18 -2.78 3.98
N THR A 263 -2.08 -3.57 5.02
CA THR A 263 -0.82 -3.79 5.74
C THR A 263 -0.21 -5.11 5.29
N ASP A 264 1.04 -5.08 4.83
CA ASP A 264 1.79 -6.26 4.40
C ASP A 264 2.68 -6.73 5.56
N LEU A 265 2.59 -8.01 5.90
CA LEU A 265 3.20 -8.63 7.06
C LEU A 265 3.94 -9.92 6.68
N ILE A 266 5.00 -10.27 7.43
CA ILE A 266 5.52 -11.64 7.50
C ILE A 266 5.15 -12.23 8.87
N VAL A 267 4.58 -13.42 8.87
CA VAL A 267 4.26 -14.18 10.09
C VAL A 267 5.32 -15.26 10.29
N ASP A 268 6.14 -15.13 11.33
CA ASP A 268 7.20 -16.08 11.62
C ASP A 268 6.67 -17.45 12.10
N ALA A 269 7.56 -18.43 12.26
CA ALA A 269 7.21 -19.76 12.72
C ALA A 269 6.54 -19.81 14.11
N SER A 270 6.69 -18.76 14.93
CA SER A 270 6.01 -18.63 16.23
C SER A 270 4.59 -18.08 16.12
N GLY A 271 4.16 -17.66 14.92
CA GLY A 271 2.89 -16.97 14.67
C GLY A 271 2.94 -15.47 14.99
N THR A 272 4.14 -14.88 15.09
CA THR A 272 4.31 -13.46 15.35
C THR A 272 4.35 -12.67 14.05
N PRO A 273 3.48 -11.65 13.84
CA PRO A 273 3.51 -10.80 12.67
C PRO A 273 4.61 -9.72 12.79
N PHE A 274 5.30 -9.50 11.67
CA PHE A 274 6.25 -8.41 11.47
C PHE A 274 5.73 -7.46 10.40
N PHE A 275 5.54 -6.20 10.75
CA PHE A 275 5.11 -5.15 9.83
C PHE A 275 6.21 -4.87 8.79
N LEU A 276 5.86 -4.95 7.51
CA LEU A 276 6.75 -4.62 6.39
C LEU A 276 6.48 -3.22 5.86
N GLU A 277 5.24 -2.96 5.48
CA GLU A 277 4.77 -1.70 4.91
C GLU A 277 3.24 -1.60 4.98
N VAL A 278 2.71 -0.41 4.71
CA VAL A 278 1.28 -0.18 4.53
C VAL A 278 1.03 0.54 3.21
N ASN A 279 -0.02 0.13 2.51
CA ASN A 279 -0.47 0.74 1.27
C ASN A 279 -1.76 1.53 1.52
N VAL A 280 -1.76 2.83 1.15
CA VAL A 280 -2.88 3.78 1.33
C VAL A 280 -3.87 3.79 0.15
N ALA A 281 -3.50 3.16 -0.96
CA ALA A 281 -4.33 2.99 -2.15
C ALA A 281 -4.24 1.54 -2.64
N PRO A 282 -4.80 0.56 -1.91
CA PRO A 282 -4.74 -0.84 -2.30
C PRO A 282 -5.32 -1.06 -3.69
N GLY A 283 -4.74 -2.01 -4.43
CA GLY A 283 -5.26 -2.41 -5.75
C GLY A 283 -6.70 -2.91 -5.70
N MET A 284 -7.45 -2.63 -6.75
CA MET A 284 -8.86 -2.99 -6.88
C MET A 284 -9.15 -3.89 -8.08
N THR A 285 -8.12 -4.51 -8.67
CA THR A 285 -8.30 -5.46 -9.79
C THR A 285 -8.85 -6.81 -9.30
N GLU A 286 -9.18 -7.70 -10.21
CA GLU A 286 -9.68 -9.05 -9.89
C GLU A 286 -8.69 -9.88 -9.08
N THR A 287 -7.40 -9.62 -9.27
CA THR A 287 -6.30 -10.30 -8.57
C THR A 287 -5.72 -9.49 -7.42
N SER A 288 -6.39 -8.41 -7.02
CA SER A 288 -5.94 -7.55 -5.92
C SER A 288 -6.40 -8.08 -4.56
N LEU A 289 -5.55 -7.90 -3.56
CA LEU A 289 -5.70 -8.50 -2.23
C LEU A 289 -6.87 -7.93 -1.42
N LEU A 290 -7.21 -6.63 -1.58
CA LEU A 290 -8.37 -6.04 -0.88
C LEU A 290 -9.70 -6.61 -1.39
N PRO A 291 -9.99 -6.69 -2.71
CA PRO A 291 -11.18 -7.38 -3.20
C PRO A 291 -11.28 -8.84 -2.76
N MET A 292 -10.17 -9.60 -2.76
CA MET A 292 -10.16 -10.99 -2.27
C MET A 292 -10.51 -11.07 -0.77
N SER A 293 -9.98 -10.15 0.01
CA SER A 293 -10.23 -10.04 1.45
C SER A 293 -11.69 -9.68 1.75
N ALA A 294 -12.28 -8.75 0.96
CA ALA A 294 -13.68 -8.36 1.06
C ALA A 294 -14.62 -9.55 0.70
N GLU A 295 -14.34 -10.25 -0.39
CA GLU A 295 -15.07 -11.45 -0.80
C GLU A 295 -15.01 -12.54 0.28
N ALA A 296 -13.84 -12.80 0.86
CA ALA A 296 -13.68 -13.75 1.96
C ALA A 296 -14.46 -13.34 3.23
N ALA A 297 -14.73 -12.05 3.41
CA ALA A 297 -15.60 -11.51 4.45
C ALA A 297 -17.10 -11.54 4.09
N GLY A 298 -17.45 -11.98 2.88
CA GLY A 298 -18.82 -11.93 2.37
C GLY A 298 -19.31 -10.52 2.04
N GLN A 299 -18.41 -9.57 1.82
CA GLN A 299 -18.73 -8.18 1.48
C GLN A 299 -18.75 -7.99 -0.05
N ASP A 300 -19.76 -7.32 -0.56
CA ASP A 300 -19.80 -6.90 -1.96
C ASP A 300 -18.89 -5.69 -2.19
N LEU A 301 -18.05 -5.75 -3.22
CA LEU A 301 -17.08 -4.69 -3.51
C LEU A 301 -17.77 -3.38 -3.92
N GLY A 302 -18.89 -3.45 -4.63
CA GLY A 302 -19.66 -2.27 -5.04
C GLY A 302 -20.30 -1.56 -3.84
N GLU A 303 -20.89 -2.32 -2.91
CA GLU A 303 -21.43 -1.79 -1.67
C GLU A 303 -20.33 -1.17 -0.79
N LEU A 304 -19.17 -1.82 -0.70
CA LEU A 304 -18.01 -1.30 0.00
C LEU A 304 -17.56 0.05 -0.57
N CYS A 305 -17.31 0.11 -1.88
CA CYS A 305 -16.91 1.35 -2.57
C CYS A 305 -17.95 2.46 -2.45
N ALA A 306 -19.24 2.14 -2.59
CA ALA A 306 -20.32 3.10 -2.45
C ALA A 306 -20.40 3.68 -1.03
N THR A 307 -20.26 2.83 -0.01
CA THR A 307 -20.26 3.26 1.40
C THR A 307 -19.08 4.19 1.70
N LEU A 308 -17.89 3.85 1.22
CA LEU A 308 -16.70 4.70 1.38
C LEU A 308 -16.88 6.08 0.73
N LEU A 309 -17.47 6.14 -0.47
CA LEU A 309 -17.78 7.40 -1.13
C LEU A 309 -18.85 8.20 -0.36
N GLN A 310 -19.87 7.56 0.19
CA GLN A 310 -20.86 8.24 1.04
C GLN A 310 -20.21 8.87 2.26
N ILE A 311 -19.33 8.13 2.94
CA ILE A 311 -18.57 8.64 4.09
C ILE A 311 -17.69 9.82 3.67
N ALA A 312 -16.96 9.68 2.56
CA ALA A 312 -16.13 10.77 2.05
C ALA A 312 -16.96 12.03 1.75
N ALA A 313 -18.10 11.90 1.07
CA ALA A 313 -18.99 13.01 0.71
C ALA A 313 -19.57 13.75 1.94
N THR A 314 -19.69 13.07 3.09
CA THR A 314 -20.18 13.70 4.34
C THR A 314 -19.11 14.45 5.11
N ARG A 315 -17.84 14.28 4.76
CA ARG A 315 -16.75 15.03 5.42
C ARG A 315 -16.91 16.50 5.11
N SER A 316 -17.02 17.31 6.17
CA SER A 316 -17.10 18.75 6.03
C SER A 316 -15.91 19.25 5.23
N ARG A 317 -16.15 20.02 4.19
CA ARG A 317 -15.14 20.80 3.49
C ARG A 317 -14.47 21.66 4.55
N SER A 318 -13.21 21.34 4.90
CA SER A 318 -12.45 22.16 5.86
C SER A 318 -12.34 23.56 5.29
N SER A 319 -12.95 24.52 5.96
CA SER A 319 -12.93 25.94 5.62
C SER A 319 -11.57 26.53 5.99
#